data_3917a66e665932f5073d6d03b3625a29
#
_entry.id   3917a66e665932f5073d6d03b3625a29
#
_cell.length_a   1.000
_cell.length_b   1.000
_cell.length_c   1.000
_cell.angle_alpha   90.00
_cell.angle_beta   90.00
_cell.angle_gamma   90.00
#
_symmetry.space_group_name_H-M   'P 1'
#
loop_
_entity.id
_entity.type
_entity.pdbx_description
1 polymer ?
#
loop_
_entity_poly.entity_id
_entity_poly.type
_entity_poly.pdbx_seq_one_letter_code
_entity_poly.pdbx_strand_id
1 'polypeptide(L)'
;MKSLSLAIYRQSRKRHPTLPKCIIDVHEALSTMTVKTSRSEDMCLVNDVDSHIIILSCTSNLRVLCTQVKEIFIDGTFKCCPKFFEQLYTIHGYSNGHYIPLVFALLVSKSEDTNRKFLQHVIDICSARNLTFKPAVVHVDLEITVHNVFRQRFPETSIQCCRFHLGQSGGEKFRRQDIPLNTRTTNQTQENGLNRFLDLPFWTQVMLKTASGTIL
;
A
#
# COMPACT_ATOMS: atom_id res chain seq x y z
N MET A 1 4.63 -22.34 29.36
CA MET A 1 4.68 -21.63 28.06
C MET A 1 4.16 -20.19 28.10
N LYS A 2 3.09 -19.85 28.85
CA LYS A 2 2.57 -18.46 28.94
C LYS A 2 3.56 -17.42 29.51
N SER A 3 4.48 -17.82 30.38
CA SER A 3 5.45 -16.91 31.03
C SER A 3 6.55 -16.40 30.07
N LEU A 4 7.05 -17.26 29.17
CA LEU A 4 8.10 -16.90 28.21
C LEU A 4 7.59 -15.93 27.14
N SER A 5 6.36 -16.15 26.64
CA SER A 5 5.68 -15.28 25.70
C SER A 5 5.48 -13.86 26.25
N LEU A 6 5.10 -13.75 27.54
CA LEU A 6 4.95 -12.46 28.24
C LEU A 6 6.29 -11.73 28.43
N ALA A 7 7.38 -12.47 28.71
CA ALA A 7 8.70 -11.87 28.87
C ALA A 7 9.24 -11.33 27.53
N ILE A 8 9.10 -12.10 26.44
CA ILE A 8 9.46 -11.68 25.09
C ILE A 8 8.65 -10.44 24.68
N TYR A 9 7.35 -10.45 24.97
CA TYR A 9 6.47 -9.31 24.69
C TYR A 9 6.87 -8.04 25.45
N ARG A 10 7.18 -8.17 26.77
CA ARG A 10 7.64 -7.04 27.59
C ARG A 10 8.98 -6.48 27.10
N GLN A 11 9.91 -7.36 26.69
CA GLN A 11 11.21 -6.93 26.18
C GLN A 11 11.08 -6.27 24.79
N SER A 12 10.22 -6.78 23.94
CA SER A 12 9.89 -6.17 22.64
C SER A 12 9.28 -4.77 22.82
N ARG A 13 8.34 -4.60 23.78
CA ARG A 13 7.72 -3.29 24.07
C ARG A 13 8.71 -2.22 24.52
N LYS A 14 9.80 -2.58 25.15
CA LYS A 14 10.83 -1.59 25.56
C LYS A 14 11.63 -1.03 24.38
N ARG A 15 11.63 -1.73 23.23
CA ARG A 15 12.35 -1.33 22.01
C ARG A 15 11.48 -0.60 21.01
N HIS A 16 10.18 -0.52 21.24
CA HIS A 16 9.23 0.12 20.35
C HIS A 16 8.55 1.30 21.05
N PRO A 17 8.20 2.35 20.31
CA PRO A 17 7.43 3.46 20.86
C PRO A 17 6.09 2.97 21.40
N THR A 18 5.47 3.78 22.24
CA THR A 18 4.11 3.54 22.74
C THR A 18 3.15 3.41 21.56
N LEU A 19 2.18 2.49 21.66
CA LEU A 19 1.18 2.31 20.62
C LEU A 19 0.39 3.62 20.43
N PRO A 20 0.25 4.09 19.18
CA PRO A 20 -0.54 5.28 18.88
C PRO A 20 -1.97 5.15 19.39
N LYS A 21 -2.52 6.22 19.96
CA LYS A 21 -3.90 6.33 20.42
C LYS A 21 -4.79 7.09 19.45
N CYS A 22 -4.18 7.92 18.61
CA CYS A 22 -4.83 8.68 17.56
C CYS A 22 -3.94 8.77 16.33
N ILE A 23 -4.46 9.34 15.26
CA ILE A 23 -3.74 9.47 13.99
C ILE A 23 -2.51 10.40 14.12
N ILE A 24 -2.59 11.42 14.95
CA ILE A 24 -1.49 12.35 15.19
C ILE A 24 -0.31 11.61 15.82
N ASP A 25 -0.56 10.74 16.79
CA ASP A 25 0.50 9.93 17.42
C ASP A 25 1.22 9.04 16.38
N VAL A 26 0.51 8.60 15.33
CA VAL A 26 1.12 7.82 14.23
C VAL A 26 2.11 8.67 13.45
N HIS A 27 1.70 9.90 13.09
CA HIS A 27 2.57 10.85 12.37
C HIS A 27 3.78 11.26 13.20
N GLU A 28 3.60 11.53 14.50
CA GLU A 28 4.68 11.85 15.43
C GLU A 28 5.67 10.69 15.57
N ALA A 29 5.17 9.46 15.73
CA ALA A 29 6.01 8.28 15.80
C ALA A 29 6.85 8.11 14.53
N LEU A 30 6.27 8.31 13.35
CA LEU A 30 6.98 8.25 12.07
C LEU A 30 7.99 9.36 11.88
N SER A 31 7.73 10.55 12.44
CA SER A 31 8.68 11.68 12.38
C SER A 31 9.92 11.45 13.26
N THR A 32 9.77 10.69 14.35
CA THR A 32 10.86 10.38 15.28
C THR A 32 11.60 9.09 14.95
N MET A 33 10.98 8.19 14.18
CA MET A 33 11.54 6.90 13.82
C MET A 33 12.14 6.90 12.42
N THR A 34 13.30 6.28 12.28
CA THR A 34 13.85 5.98 10.97
C THR A 34 13.36 4.59 10.53
N VAL A 35 12.42 4.56 9.58
CA VAL A 35 11.94 3.30 8.97
C VAL A 35 12.80 3.00 7.75
N LYS A 36 13.56 1.89 7.80
CA LYS A 36 14.47 1.49 6.73
C LYS A 36 14.15 0.09 6.21
N THR A 37 14.45 -0.12 4.93
CA THR A 37 14.47 -1.45 4.33
C THR A 37 15.65 -2.28 4.85
N SER A 38 15.66 -3.60 4.57
CA SER A 38 16.81 -4.46 4.85
C SER A 38 18.09 -4.03 4.14
N ARG A 39 17.97 -3.17 3.11
CA ARG A 39 19.10 -2.59 2.36
C ARG A 39 19.48 -1.19 2.88
N SER A 40 19.00 -0.78 4.05
CA SER A 40 19.24 0.52 4.69
C SER A 40 18.71 1.73 3.91
N GLU A 41 17.80 1.55 2.94
CA GLU A 41 17.12 2.66 2.28
C GLU A 41 15.97 3.17 3.16
N ASP A 42 15.76 4.48 3.16
CA ASP A 42 14.60 5.08 3.84
C ASP A 42 13.29 4.61 3.19
N MET A 43 12.32 4.24 4.03
CA MET A 43 11.07 3.64 3.57
C MET A 43 9.87 4.56 3.78
N CYS A 44 9.85 5.45 4.75
CA CYS A 44 8.81 6.45 4.92
C CYS A 44 9.16 7.67 4.07
N LEU A 45 8.59 7.77 2.86
CA LEU A 45 8.92 8.84 1.91
C LEU A 45 7.99 10.04 2.02
N VAL A 46 6.79 9.86 2.54
CA VAL A 46 5.81 10.92 2.81
C VAL A 46 5.18 10.67 4.17
N ASN A 47 5.15 11.69 4.98
CA ASN A 47 4.43 11.75 6.25
C ASN A 47 3.68 13.09 6.30
N ASP A 48 2.59 13.20 5.54
CA ASP A 48 1.76 14.40 5.43
C ASP A 48 0.73 14.44 6.56
N VAL A 49 1.01 15.27 7.56
CA VAL A 49 0.16 15.42 8.74
C VAL A 49 -1.15 16.13 8.40
N ASP A 50 -1.13 17.08 7.47
CA ASP A 50 -2.29 17.92 7.15
C ASP A 50 -3.38 17.12 6.40
N SER A 51 -2.96 16.26 5.48
CA SER A 51 -3.87 15.39 4.72
C SER A 51 -4.00 13.99 5.31
N HIS A 52 -3.27 13.70 6.36
CA HIS A 52 -3.18 12.37 6.98
C HIS A 52 -2.84 11.27 5.95
N ILE A 53 -1.84 11.56 5.10
CA ILE A 53 -1.34 10.61 4.10
C ILE A 53 0.05 10.15 4.49
N ILE A 54 0.27 8.85 4.52
CA ILE A 54 1.57 8.24 4.73
C ILE A 54 1.91 7.41 3.50
N ILE A 55 3.10 7.62 2.90
CA ILE A 55 3.56 6.81 1.78
C ILE A 55 4.86 6.11 2.14
N LEU A 56 4.82 4.80 2.01
CA LEU A 56 5.92 3.90 2.27
C LEU A 56 6.41 3.30 0.95
N SER A 57 7.66 3.56 0.62
CA SER A 57 8.38 3.03 -0.53
C SER A 57 9.87 3.28 -0.31
N CYS A 58 10.71 2.87 -1.25
CA CYS A 58 12.13 3.21 -1.24
C CYS A 58 12.60 3.64 -2.63
N THR A 59 13.79 4.25 -2.69
CA THR A 59 14.33 4.77 -3.95
C THR A 59 14.47 3.68 -5.03
N SER A 60 14.86 2.46 -4.63
CA SER A 60 14.95 1.33 -5.55
C SER A 60 13.59 0.95 -6.12
N ASN A 61 12.53 0.91 -5.31
CA ASN A 61 11.17 0.63 -5.75
C ASN A 61 10.63 1.71 -6.71
N LEU A 62 10.86 2.99 -6.39
CA LEU A 62 10.45 4.09 -7.27
C LEU A 62 11.18 4.05 -8.61
N ARG A 63 12.46 3.65 -8.62
CA ARG A 63 13.21 3.45 -9.86
C ARG A 63 12.58 2.34 -10.70
N VAL A 64 12.29 1.19 -10.12
CA VAL A 64 11.59 0.10 -10.82
C VAL A 64 10.25 0.58 -11.37
N LEU A 65 9.46 1.28 -10.54
CA LEU A 65 8.15 1.83 -10.92
C LEU A 65 8.22 2.75 -12.15
N CYS A 66 9.22 3.61 -12.21
CA CYS A 66 9.33 4.62 -13.25
C CYS A 66 10.09 4.14 -14.51
N THR A 67 10.97 3.14 -14.40
CA THR A 67 11.86 2.77 -15.53
C THR A 67 11.63 1.37 -16.08
N GLN A 68 11.07 0.45 -15.29
CA GLN A 68 10.94 -0.95 -15.69
C GLN A 68 9.48 -1.39 -15.88
N VAL A 69 8.56 -0.69 -15.23
CA VAL A 69 7.14 -1.04 -15.21
C VAL A 69 6.36 -0.13 -16.15
N LYS A 70 5.61 -0.74 -17.10
CA LYS A 70 4.67 -0.03 -17.98
C LYS A 70 3.23 -0.16 -17.52
N GLU A 71 2.91 -1.26 -16.85
CA GLU A 71 1.59 -1.58 -16.32
C GLU A 71 1.61 -1.57 -14.79
N ILE A 72 0.74 -0.78 -14.20
CA ILE A 72 0.57 -0.73 -12.76
C ILE A 72 -0.83 -1.19 -12.36
N PHE A 73 -0.90 -1.76 -11.18
CA PHE A 73 -2.14 -2.21 -10.56
C PHE A 73 -2.30 -1.47 -9.24
N ILE A 74 -3.41 -0.81 -9.07
CA ILE A 74 -3.73 -0.08 -7.85
C ILE A 74 -4.85 -0.82 -7.15
N ASP A 75 -4.61 -1.20 -5.92
CA ASP A 75 -5.54 -1.93 -5.08
C ASP A 75 -5.69 -1.27 -3.72
N GLY A 76 -6.92 -1.12 -3.27
CA GLY A 76 -7.26 -0.61 -1.95
C GLY A 76 -7.73 -1.74 -1.05
N THR A 77 -6.93 -2.11 -0.05
CA THR A 77 -7.27 -3.14 0.92
C THR A 77 -7.81 -2.50 2.21
N PHE A 78 -9.04 -2.91 2.62
CA PHE A 78 -9.71 -2.36 3.81
C PHE A 78 -9.50 -3.22 5.05
N LYS A 79 -9.53 -4.56 4.89
CA LYS A 79 -9.46 -5.52 6.01
C LYS A 79 -8.12 -5.49 6.77
N CYS A 80 -7.04 -5.13 6.10
CA CYS A 80 -5.69 -5.06 6.68
C CYS A 80 -5.24 -3.63 6.95
N CYS A 81 -6.16 -2.64 6.84
CA CYS A 81 -5.81 -1.25 7.09
C CYS A 81 -5.59 -1.01 8.59
N PRO A 82 -4.52 -0.29 8.98
CA PRO A 82 -4.31 0.09 10.37
C PRO A 82 -5.44 0.94 10.91
N LYS A 83 -5.71 0.81 12.22
CA LYS A 83 -6.59 1.71 12.94
C LYS A 83 -6.23 3.17 12.64
N PHE A 84 -7.20 4.04 12.50
CA PHE A 84 -7.13 5.45 12.14
C PHE A 84 -7.04 5.74 10.64
N PHE A 85 -6.83 4.76 9.78
CA PHE A 85 -6.90 4.91 8.32
C PHE A 85 -8.07 4.11 7.76
N GLU A 86 -8.61 4.57 6.63
CA GLU A 86 -9.74 3.90 5.97
C GLU A 86 -9.26 2.81 5.01
N GLN A 87 -8.12 3.06 4.35
CA GLN A 87 -7.60 2.12 3.37
C GLN A 87 -6.07 2.07 3.33
N LEU A 88 -5.56 0.87 3.09
CA LEU A 88 -4.20 0.62 2.66
C LEU A 88 -4.20 0.54 1.13
N TYR A 89 -3.61 1.52 0.49
CA TYR A 89 -3.47 1.60 -0.96
C TYR A 89 -2.12 1.03 -1.38
N THR A 90 -2.11 0.20 -2.44
CA THR A 90 -0.88 -0.41 -2.94
C THR A 90 -0.77 -0.20 -4.44
N ILE A 91 0.38 0.30 -4.91
CA ILE A 91 0.75 0.30 -6.32
C ILE A 91 1.65 -0.90 -6.56
N HIS A 92 1.17 -1.83 -7.36
CA HIS A 92 1.95 -2.96 -7.85
C HIS A 92 2.43 -2.68 -9.28
N GLY A 93 3.65 -3.05 -9.58
CA GLY A 93 4.16 -3.15 -10.95
C GLY A 93 4.07 -4.58 -11.46
N TYR A 94 3.77 -4.77 -12.73
CA TYR A 94 3.86 -6.06 -13.38
C TYR A 94 5.16 -6.16 -14.18
N SER A 95 6.02 -7.11 -13.83
CA SER A 95 7.29 -7.33 -14.51
C SER A 95 7.68 -8.81 -14.44
N ASN A 96 8.13 -9.36 -15.56
CA ASN A 96 8.60 -10.75 -15.66
C ASN A 96 7.60 -11.81 -15.14
N GLY A 97 6.31 -11.61 -15.38
CA GLY A 97 5.27 -12.54 -14.92
C GLY A 97 4.87 -12.38 -13.44
N HIS A 98 5.40 -11.38 -12.73
CA HIS A 98 5.16 -11.18 -11.30
C HIS A 98 4.56 -9.80 -11.01
N TYR A 99 3.65 -9.77 -10.04
CA TYR A 99 3.15 -8.54 -9.44
C TYR A 99 4.05 -8.17 -8.25
N ILE A 100 4.67 -7.00 -8.31
CA ILE A 100 5.63 -6.53 -7.31
C ILE A 100 5.04 -5.30 -6.62
N PRO A 101 4.77 -5.34 -5.31
CA PRO A 101 4.32 -4.15 -4.60
C PRO A 101 5.48 -3.16 -4.49
N LEU A 102 5.26 -1.94 -4.99
CA LEU A 102 6.29 -0.92 -5.09
C LEU A 102 6.03 0.29 -4.19
N VAL A 103 4.76 0.65 -4.00
CA VAL A 103 4.35 1.77 -3.14
C VAL A 103 3.20 1.32 -2.27
N PHE A 104 3.23 1.67 -0.99
CA PHE A 104 2.13 1.49 -0.06
C PHE A 104 1.73 2.86 0.47
N ALA A 105 0.44 3.10 0.61
CA ALA A 105 -0.06 4.34 1.20
C ALA A 105 -1.19 4.05 2.20
N LEU A 106 -1.17 4.78 3.30
CA LEU A 106 -2.24 4.80 4.28
C LEU A 106 -3.06 6.06 4.06
N LEU A 107 -4.35 5.90 3.78
CA LEU A 107 -5.27 6.98 3.44
C LEU A 107 -6.45 6.98 4.41
N VAL A 108 -6.89 8.19 4.80
CA VAL A 108 -8.02 8.39 5.73
C VAL A 108 -9.37 8.46 5.05
N SER A 109 -9.40 8.52 3.71
CA SER A 109 -10.64 8.68 2.94
C SER A 109 -10.47 8.12 1.54
N LYS A 110 -11.61 7.76 0.92
CA LYS A 110 -11.71 7.37 -0.50
C LYS A 110 -12.10 8.53 -1.41
N SER A 111 -12.11 9.76 -0.88
CA SER A 111 -12.52 10.92 -1.64
C SER A 111 -11.58 11.18 -2.83
N GLU A 112 -12.11 11.82 -3.85
CA GLU A 112 -11.32 12.22 -5.03
C GLU A 112 -10.15 13.13 -4.64
N ASP A 113 -10.36 14.01 -3.63
CA ASP A 113 -9.31 14.90 -3.12
C ASP A 113 -8.16 14.12 -2.46
N THR A 114 -8.47 13.13 -1.63
CA THR A 114 -7.46 12.24 -1.03
C THR A 114 -6.68 11.48 -2.11
N ASN A 115 -7.36 10.93 -3.11
CA ASN A 115 -6.72 10.23 -4.22
C ASN A 115 -5.85 11.17 -5.07
N ARG A 116 -6.29 12.41 -5.27
CA ARG A 116 -5.50 13.44 -5.99
C ARG A 116 -4.23 13.80 -5.23
N LYS A 117 -4.32 14.04 -3.92
CA LYS A 117 -3.16 14.33 -3.06
C LYS A 117 -2.20 13.14 -3.03
N PHE A 118 -2.70 11.93 -2.85
CA PHE A 118 -1.88 10.71 -2.91
C PHE A 118 -1.10 10.63 -4.23
N LEU A 119 -1.77 10.78 -5.37
CA LEU A 119 -1.14 10.72 -6.67
C LEU A 119 -0.11 11.84 -6.87
N GLN A 120 -0.41 13.05 -6.38
CA GLN A 120 0.53 14.18 -6.43
C GLN A 120 1.79 13.87 -5.61
N HIS A 121 1.66 13.34 -4.39
CA HIS A 121 2.81 12.91 -3.60
C HIS A 121 3.66 11.86 -4.31
N VAL A 122 3.04 10.87 -4.98
CA VAL A 122 3.79 9.87 -5.75
C VAL A 122 4.59 10.53 -6.87
N ILE A 123 4.02 11.49 -7.58
CA ILE A 123 4.71 12.25 -8.62
C ILE A 123 5.87 13.05 -8.04
N ASP A 124 5.64 13.74 -6.92
CA ASP A 124 6.63 14.62 -6.29
C ASP A 124 7.83 13.82 -5.76
N ILE A 125 7.60 12.70 -5.08
CA ILE A 125 8.71 11.85 -4.60
C ILE A 125 9.51 11.22 -5.74
N CYS A 126 8.90 10.93 -6.88
CA CYS A 126 9.61 10.50 -8.08
C CYS A 126 10.42 11.64 -8.67
N SER A 127 9.81 12.81 -8.86
CA SER A 127 10.46 14.00 -9.43
C SER A 127 11.65 14.47 -8.60
N ALA A 128 11.54 14.44 -7.26
CA ALA A 128 12.63 14.77 -6.35
C ALA A 128 13.86 13.83 -6.49
N ARG A 129 13.70 12.70 -7.19
CA ARG A 129 14.75 11.71 -7.48
C ARG A 129 15.13 11.65 -8.97
N ASN A 130 14.76 12.67 -9.74
CA ASN A 130 14.93 12.72 -11.19
C ASN A 130 14.29 11.53 -11.92
N LEU A 131 13.15 11.03 -11.40
CA LEU A 131 12.34 9.98 -11.99
C LEU A 131 11.03 10.55 -12.50
N THR A 132 10.53 10.02 -13.62
CA THR A 132 9.25 10.43 -14.19
C THR A 132 8.22 9.30 -14.02
N PHE A 133 7.21 9.55 -13.21
CA PHE A 133 6.09 8.62 -13.06
C PHE A 133 5.08 8.84 -14.19
N LYS A 134 5.12 7.95 -15.20
CA LYS A 134 4.23 8.00 -16.38
C LYS A 134 3.83 6.56 -16.77
N PRO A 135 2.88 5.93 -16.08
CA PRO A 135 2.43 4.59 -16.42
C PRO A 135 1.70 4.60 -17.78
N ALA A 136 1.95 3.57 -18.61
CA ALA A 136 1.25 3.42 -19.88
C ALA A 136 -0.16 2.83 -19.67
N VAL A 137 -0.29 1.89 -18.74
CA VAL A 137 -1.55 1.23 -18.38
C VAL A 137 -1.71 1.23 -16.87
N VAL A 138 -2.91 1.57 -16.41
CA VAL A 138 -3.29 1.54 -14.99
C VAL A 138 -4.52 0.66 -14.82
N HIS A 139 -4.36 -0.39 -14.04
CA HIS A 139 -5.45 -1.25 -13.62
C HIS A 139 -5.94 -0.79 -12.24
N VAL A 140 -7.20 -0.39 -12.15
CA VAL A 140 -7.82 0.10 -10.91
C VAL A 140 -9.10 -0.66 -10.61
N ASP A 141 -9.53 -0.63 -9.37
CA ASP A 141 -10.86 -1.09 -8.98
C ASP A 141 -11.96 -0.21 -9.62
N LEU A 142 -13.21 -0.61 -9.46
CA LEU A 142 -14.39 0.13 -9.97
C LEU A 142 -14.64 1.47 -9.25
N GLU A 143 -13.71 1.94 -8.42
CA GLU A 143 -13.79 3.24 -7.74
C GLU A 143 -13.67 4.39 -8.74
N ILE A 144 -14.78 5.06 -9.03
CA ILE A 144 -14.86 6.14 -10.03
C ILE A 144 -13.95 7.33 -9.71
N THR A 145 -13.71 7.59 -8.41
CA THR A 145 -12.85 8.67 -7.94
C THR A 145 -11.39 8.49 -8.40
N VAL A 146 -10.89 7.27 -8.37
CA VAL A 146 -9.53 6.95 -8.84
C VAL A 146 -9.43 7.10 -10.36
N HIS A 147 -10.44 6.60 -11.09
CA HIS A 147 -10.51 6.78 -12.55
C HIS A 147 -10.45 8.25 -12.96
N ASN A 148 -11.22 9.11 -12.28
CA ASN A 148 -11.26 10.54 -12.56
C ASN A 148 -9.90 11.20 -12.34
N VAL A 149 -9.25 10.90 -11.22
CA VAL A 149 -7.94 11.46 -10.87
C VAL A 149 -6.88 11.06 -11.89
N PHE A 150 -6.85 9.78 -12.29
CA PHE A 150 -5.89 9.32 -13.32
C PHE A 150 -6.15 9.92 -14.68
N ARG A 151 -7.43 10.01 -15.13
CA ARG A 151 -7.78 10.64 -16.41
C ARG A 151 -7.38 12.11 -16.47
N GLN A 152 -7.59 12.84 -15.38
CA GLN A 152 -7.21 14.25 -15.30
C GLN A 152 -5.69 14.44 -15.34
N ARG A 153 -4.94 13.59 -14.64
CA ARG A 153 -3.49 13.74 -14.48
C ARG A 153 -2.68 13.13 -15.61
N PHE A 154 -3.17 12.03 -16.18
CA PHE A 154 -2.51 11.26 -17.24
C PHE A 154 -3.49 10.95 -18.38
N PRO A 155 -3.81 11.92 -19.24
CA PRO A 155 -4.81 11.74 -20.29
C PRO A 155 -4.40 10.69 -21.34
N GLU A 156 -3.10 10.41 -21.48
CA GLU A 156 -2.57 9.40 -22.40
C GLU A 156 -2.53 7.99 -21.82
N THR A 157 -2.76 7.84 -20.52
CA THR A 157 -2.71 6.53 -19.83
C THR A 157 -3.98 5.73 -20.12
N SER A 158 -3.82 4.47 -20.51
CA SER A 158 -4.95 3.54 -20.64
C SER A 158 -5.39 3.10 -19.24
N ILE A 159 -6.64 3.42 -18.89
CA ILE A 159 -7.22 3.01 -17.60
C ILE A 159 -8.10 1.79 -17.83
N GLN A 160 -7.81 0.71 -17.13
CA GLN A 160 -8.52 -0.56 -17.19
C GLN A 160 -9.10 -0.93 -15.84
N CYS A 161 -10.30 -1.52 -15.84
CA CYS A 161 -10.87 -2.07 -14.62
C CYS A 161 -10.19 -3.39 -14.26
N CYS A 162 -9.91 -3.59 -12.98
CA CYS A 162 -9.38 -4.84 -12.48
C CYS A 162 -10.40 -5.97 -12.68
N ARG A 163 -10.04 -6.98 -13.46
CA ARG A 163 -10.92 -8.14 -13.75
C ARG A 163 -11.37 -8.89 -12.49
N PHE A 164 -10.53 -8.93 -11.47
CA PHE A 164 -10.84 -9.58 -10.21
C PHE A 164 -12.02 -8.90 -9.49
N HIS A 165 -11.98 -7.57 -9.37
CA HIS A 165 -13.06 -6.80 -8.76
C HIS A 165 -14.33 -6.80 -9.61
N LEU A 166 -14.20 -6.82 -10.94
CA LEU A 166 -15.33 -6.99 -11.85
C LEU A 166 -16.04 -8.34 -11.63
N GLY A 167 -15.29 -9.41 -11.41
CA GLY A 167 -15.83 -10.73 -11.09
C GLY A 167 -16.50 -10.81 -9.71
N GLN A 168 -16.03 -10.03 -8.73
CA GLN A 168 -16.67 -9.97 -7.41
C GLN A 168 -17.94 -9.11 -7.39
N SER A 169 -17.99 -8.02 -8.14
CA SER A 169 -19.15 -7.11 -8.20
C SER A 169 -20.28 -7.64 -9.10
N GLY A 170 -19.96 -8.48 -10.07
CA GLY A 170 -20.90 -9.07 -11.02
C GLY A 170 -21.51 -10.38 -10.54
N GLY A 171 -21.98 -10.46 -9.27
CA GLY A 171 -22.53 -11.68 -8.65
C GLY A 171 -23.22 -12.64 -9.64
N GLU A 172 -22.80 -13.90 -9.65
CA GLU A 172 -23.42 -15.10 -10.24
C GLU A 172 -23.41 -15.31 -11.76
N LYS A 173 -23.05 -14.35 -12.63
CA LYS A 173 -23.17 -14.55 -14.09
C LYS A 173 -21.87 -14.83 -14.86
N PHE A 174 -20.70 -14.65 -14.29
CA PHE A 174 -19.45 -15.03 -14.94
C PHE A 174 -19.00 -16.41 -14.44
N ARG A 175 -19.31 -17.45 -15.23
CA ARG A 175 -18.85 -18.81 -14.96
C ARG A 175 -17.31 -18.83 -14.91
N ARG A 176 -16.79 -19.58 -13.93
CA ARG A 176 -15.35 -19.84 -13.68
C ARG A 176 -14.54 -20.37 -14.88
N GLN A 177 -15.13 -20.53 -16.04
CA GLN A 177 -14.51 -21.14 -17.21
C GLN A 177 -13.68 -20.18 -18.07
N ASP A 178 -13.87 -18.87 -17.95
CA ASP A 178 -13.20 -17.88 -18.81
C ASP A 178 -12.06 -17.10 -18.14
N ILE A 179 -11.68 -17.46 -16.92
CA ILE A 179 -10.58 -16.82 -16.20
C ILE A 179 -9.33 -17.68 -16.36
N PRO A 180 -8.29 -17.22 -17.09
CA PRO A 180 -7.03 -17.95 -17.16
C PRO A 180 -6.46 -18.20 -15.76
N LEU A 181 -5.83 -19.36 -15.57
CA LEU A 181 -5.25 -19.88 -14.31
C LEU A 181 -4.26 -18.94 -13.57
N ASN A 182 -3.94 -17.77 -14.13
CA ASN A 182 -3.05 -16.77 -13.51
C ASN A 182 -3.65 -16.04 -12.29
N THR A 183 -4.95 -16.16 -12.01
CA THR A 183 -5.57 -15.51 -10.84
C THR A 183 -5.21 -16.15 -9.50
N ARG A 184 -4.79 -17.42 -9.48
CA ARG A 184 -4.28 -18.07 -8.25
C ARG A 184 -2.94 -17.49 -7.80
N THR A 185 -2.12 -17.08 -8.76
CA THR A 185 -0.80 -16.47 -8.47
C THR A 185 -0.95 -15.06 -7.91
N THR A 186 -2.00 -14.32 -8.31
CA THR A 186 -2.22 -12.93 -7.88
C THR A 186 -2.52 -12.85 -6.38
N ASN A 187 -3.37 -13.71 -5.85
CA ASN A 187 -3.70 -13.70 -4.41
C ASN A 187 -2.48 -14.11 -3.56
N GLN A 188 -1.73 -15.12 -4.00
CA GLN A 188 -0.53 -15.57 -3.28
C GLN A 188 0.61 -14.55 -3.36
N THR A 189 0.71 -13.79 -4.44
CA THR A 189 1.75 -12.75 -4.60
C THR A 189 1.38 -11.48 -3.84
N GLN A 190 0.10 -11.13 -3.75
CA GLN A 190 -0.38 -10.05 -2.87
C GLN A 190 -0.16 -10.39 -1.40
N GLU A 191 -0.53 -11.61 -0.97
CA GLU A 191 -0.26 -12.07 0.40
C GLU A 191 1.24 -12.15 0.71
N ASN A 192 2.06 -12.62 -0.21
CA ASN A 192 3.52 -12.67 -0.04
C ASN A 192 4.16 -11.28 -0.08
N GLY A 193 3.64 -10.35 -0.87
CA GLY A 193 4.08 -8.97 -0.90
C GLY A 193 3.72 -8.24 0.40
N LEU A 194 2.50 -8.42 0.87
CA LEU A 194 2.02 -7.90 2.15
C LEU A 194 2.82 -8.51 3.32
N ASN A 195 3.04 -9.82 3.30
CA ASN A 195 3.83 -10.51 4.34
C ASN A 195 5.28 -10.04 4.38
N ARG A 196 5.93 -9.76 3.24
CA ARG A 196 7.28 -9.17 3.22
C ARG A 196 7.31 -7.74 3.74
N PHE A 197 6.23 -6.98 3.57
CA PHE A 197 6.09 -5.66 4.18
C PHE A 197 5.84 -5.77 5.68
N LEU A 198 5.05 -6.77 6.11
CA LEU A 198 4.74 -7.07 7.50
C LEU A 198 5.92 -7.69 8.27
N ASP A 199 6.95 -8.19 7.59
CA ASP A 199 8.22 -8.63 8.19
C ASP A 199 9.06 -7.47 8.77
N LEU A 200 8.63 -6.22 8.61
CA LEU A 200 9.19 -5.09 9.35
C LEU A 200 8.67 -5.15 10.80
N PRO A 201 9.54 -5.33 11.81
CA PRO A 201 9.13 -5.67 13.19
C PRO A 201 8.13 -4.68 13.82
N PHE A 202 8.19 -3.43 13.44
CA PHE A 202 7.30 -2.37 13.95
C PHE A 202 5.91 -2.44 13.29
N TRP A 203 5.87 -2.52 11.97
CA TRP A 203 4.62 -2.50 11.23
C TRP A 203 3.81 -3.77 11.41
N THR A 204 4.48 -4.92 11.55
CA THR A 204 3.82 -6.18 11.90
C THR A 204 3.06 -6.05 13.23
N GLN A 205 3.64 -5.36 14.22
CA GLN A 205 2.98 -5.17 15.50
C GLN A 205 1.85 -4.12 15.45
N VAL A 206 2.04 -3.01 14.71
CA VAL A 206 1.02 -1.98 14.51
C VAL A 206 -0.14 -2.53 13.68
N MET A 207 0.16 -3.21 12.57
CA MET A 207 -0.83 -3.75 11.65
C MET A 207 -1.63 -4.93 12.25
N LEU A 208 -0.98 -5.92 12.84
CA LEU A 208 -1.65 -7.10 13.39
C LEU A 208 -2.49 -6.79 14.62
N LYS A 209 -2.09 -5.87 15.47
CA LYS A 209 -2.86 -5.51 16.67
C LYS A 209 -4.04 -4.60 16.37
N THR A 210 -3.98 -3.81 15.30
CA THR A 210 -5.09 -2.95 14.89
C THR A 210 -6.10 -3.68 14.01
N ALA A 211 -5.68 -4.65 13.20
CA ALA A 211 -6.57 -5.44 12.35
C ALA A 211 -7.37 -6.51 13.11
N SER A 212 -6.82 -7.05 14.19
CA SER A 212 -7.48 -8.14 14.93
C SER A 212 -8.51 -7.67 15.97
N GLY A 213 -8.62 -6.38 16.23
CA GLY A 213 -9.55 -5.89 17.27
C GLY A 213 -9.30 -6.47 18.68
N THR A 214 -8.25 -7.25 18.81
CA THR A 214 -7.94 -7.97 20.04
C THR A 214 -6.91 -7.20 20.82
N ILE A 215 -7.41 -6.33 21.66
CA ILE A 215 -6.67 -5.85 22.84
C ILE A 215 -6.62 -7.06 23.78
N LEU A 216 -5.50 -7.70 23.89
CA LEU A 216 -5.15 -8.55 25.01
C LEU A 216 -4.23 -7.79 25.93
#